data_95fe311e21cbe21170640dd75ec9675c
#
_entry.id   95fe311e21cbe21170640dd75ec9675c
#
_cell.length_a   1.000
_cell.length_b   1.000
_cell.length_c   1.000
_cell.angle_alpha   90.00
_cell.angle_beta   90.00
_cell.angle_gamma   90.00
#
_symmetry.space_group_name_H-M   'P 1'
#
loop_
_entity.id
_entity.type
_entity.pdbx_description
1 polymer ?
#
loop_
_entity_poly.entity_id
_entity_poly.type
_entity_poly.pdbx_seq_one_letter_code
_entity_poly.pdbx_strand_id
1 'polypeptide(L)'
;MSGLSIFQRLRWRAKILLQGKLKSLSAALPLIQGKQGLEIGGPSELFQEDESGLPIYERVESLDNCDVFRETVWATHKNSYAFSEHRAAGKNIFCDASALSLIPDQSYDFVLSCHNLEHLANPVKALKEWKRVTRTNGGLILVLPHYRRTFDHRRRPTSVKHMMEDYESNMGEDDLSHFPEILELHDLSMDLPAGSRKEFRERTLKNLSNRCMHHHVFDERNSRELLSRAGIEVLAVECADPCHIFLISRFLP
;
A
#
# COMPACT_ATOMS: atom_id res chain seq x y z
N MET A 1 -5.60 5.13 8.33
CA MET A 1 -7.06 5.45 8.40
C MET A 1 -7.40 6.66 9.30
N SER A 2 -6.45 7.51 9.61
CA SER A 2 -6.67 8.74 10.41
C SER A 2 -7.65 9.76 9.80
N GLY A 3 -8.13 9.55 8.58
CA GLY A 3 -9.10 10.43 7.90
C GLY A 3 -10.55 9.98 7.88
N LEU A 4 -10.89 8.78 8.37
CA LEU A 4 -12.28 8.32 8.39
C LEU A 4 -13.04 8.89 9.59
N SER A 5 -14.24 9.44 9.35
CA SER A 5 -15.13 9.85 10.43
C SER A 5 -15.56 8.63 11.26
N ILE A 6 -15.90 8.86 12.55
CA ILE A 6 -16.43 7.81 13.44
C ILE A 6 -17.63 7.09 12.80
N PHE A 7 -18.49 7.81 12.07
CA PHE A 7 -19.64 7.25 11.34
C PHE A 7 -19.22 6.32 10.20
N GLN A 8 -18.15 6.63 9.47
CA GLN A 8 -17.63 5.77 8.40
C GLN A 8 -17.01 4.49 8.98
N ARG A 9 -16.29 4.58 10.11
CA ARG A 9 -15.74 3.41 10.83
C ARG A 9 -16.87 2.52 11.38
N LEU A 10 -17.92 3.09 11.98
CA LEU A 10 -19.07 2.34 12.48
C LEU A 10 -19.84 1.64 11.35
N ARG A 11 -20.05 2.33 10.22
CA ARG A 11 -20.69 1.71 9.04
C ARG A 11 -19.87 0.58 8.46
N TRP A 12 -18.55 0.73 8.41
CA TRP A 12 -17.62 -0.30 8.00
C TRP A 12 -17.68 -1.53 8.90
N ARG A 13 -17.59 -1.34 10.21
CA ARG A 13 -17.74 -2.42 11.22
C ARG A 13 -19.08 -3.14 11.12
N ALA A 14 -20.17 -2.39 11.02
CA ALA A 14 -21.51 -2.97 10.85
C ALA A 14 -21.63 -3.78 9.55
N LYS A 15 -20.98 -3.33 8.47
CA LYS A 15 -21.00 -4.05 7.20
C LYS A 15 -20.20 -5.34 7.24
N ILE A 16 -19.04 -5.37 7.90
CA ILE A 16 -18.24 -6.60 8.12
C ILE A 16 -19.04 -7.59 8.97
N LEU A 17 -19.70 -7.14 10.04
CA LEU A 17 -20.54 -7.98 10.88
C LEU A 17 -21.73 -8.58 10.12
N LEU A 18 -22.29 -7.82 9.15
CA LEU A 18 -23.46 -8.26 8.36
C LEU A 18 -23.08 -9.10 7.14
N GLN A 19 -21.95 -8.83 6.52
CA GLN A 19 -21.51 -9.48 5.25
C GLN A 19 -20.49 -10.60 5.46
N GLY A 20 -19.97 -10.78 6.67
CA GLY A 20 -18.89 -11.73 6.98
C GLY A 20 -17.51 -11.20 6.61
N LYS A 21 -16.48 -12.01 6.84
CA LYS A 21 -15.08 -11.70 6.51
C LYS A 21 -14.92 -11.54 5.00
N LEU A 22 -14.00 -10.66 4.59
CA LEU A 22 -13.64 -10.50 3.18
C LEU A 22 -13.27 -11.85 2.57
N LYS A 23 -13.76 -12.13 1.35
CA LYS A 23 -13.40 -13.34 0.59
C LYS A 23 -11.89 -13.42 0.35
N SER A 24 -11.25 -12.28 0.23
CA SER A 24 -9.80 -12.12 0.11
C SER A 24 -9.03 -12.79 1.24
N LEU A 25 -9.59 -12.87 2.47
CA LEU A 25 -8.91 -13.52 3.59
C LEU A 25 -8.64 -15.00 3.31
N SER A 26 -9.62 -15.72 2.76
CA SER A 26 -9.45 -17.15 2.44
C SER A 26 -8.35 -17.39 1.39
N ALA A 27 -8.19 -16.47 0.45
CA ALA A 27 -7.11 -16.53 -0.55
C ALA A 27 -5.74 -16.13 0.06
N ALA A 28 -5.72 -15.24 1.05
CA ALA A 28 -4.49 -14.79 1.70
C ALA A 28 -3.90 -15.84 2.66
N LEU A 29 -4.74 -16.56 3.41
CA LEU A 29 -4.29 -17.49 4.47
C LEU A 29 -3.19 -18.47 4.02
N PRO A 30 -3.28 -19.16 2.88
CA PRO A 30 -2.23 -20.09 2.43
C PRO A 30 -0.88 -19.40 2.18
N LEU A 31 -0.90 -18.10 1.91
CA LEU A 31 0.29 -17.31 1.60
C LEU A 31 1.00 -16.79 2.85
N ILE A 32 0.26 -16.60 3.97
CA ILE A 32 0.76 -15.85 5.13
C ILE A 32 0.78 -16.65 6.45
N GLN A 33 -0.09 -17.64 6.60
CA GLN A 33 -0.30 -18.28 7.92
C GLN A 33 0.96 -19.00 8.42
N GLY A 34 1.42 -18.58 9.61
CA GLY A 34 2.62 -19.15 10.25
C GLY A 34 3.91 -18.85 9.47
N LYS A 35 3.93 -17.78 8.66
CA LYS A 35 5.06 -17.41 7.81
C LYS A 35 5.65 -16.05 8.20
N GLN A 36 6.83 -15.76 7.65
CA GLN A 36 7.60 -14.53 7.90
C GLN A 36 7.38 -13.53 6.77
N GLY A 37 6.97 -12.33 7.11
CA GLY A 37 6.64 -11.29 6.12
C GLY A 37 7.43 -10.00 6.27
N LEU A 38 7.34 -9.19 5.21
CA LEU A 38 7.75 -7.80 5.18
C LEU A 38 6.53 -6.93 4.92
N GLU A 39 6.29 -5.94 5.75
CA GLU A 39 5.31 -4.90 5.47
C GLU A 39 6.00 -3.65 4.93
N ILE A 40 5.37 -3.00 3.96
CA ILE A 40 5.84 -1.73 3.39
C ILE A 40 4.93 -0.62 3.91
N GLY A 41 5.50 0.30 4.69
CA GLY A 41 4.78 1.47 5.23
C GLY A 41 3.81 1.16 6.36
N GLY A 42 4.09 0.09 7.15
CA GLY A 42 3.24 -0.32 8.27
C GLY A 42 3.47 0.46 9.58
N PRO A 43 2.66 0.21 10.62
CA PRO A 43 1.58 -0.78 10.68
C PRO A 43 0.27 -0.27 10.07
N SER A 44 -0.46 -1.15 9.39
CA SER A 44 -1.78 -0.83 8.84
C SER A 44 -2.91 -1.31 9.75
N GLU A 45 -3.84 -0.42 10.09
CA GLU A 45 -5.04 -0.77 10.86
C GLU A 45 -5.91 -1.84 10.15
N LEU A 46 -5.84 -1.94 8.81
CA LEU A 46 -6.58 -2.94 8.03
C LEU A 46 -6.11 -4.38 8.28
N PHE A 47 -4.90 -4.56 8.78
CA PHE A 47 -4.31 -5.87 9.02
C PHE A 47 -4.34 -6.31 10.49
N GLN A 48 -4.85 -5.45 11.39
CA GLN A 48 -4.83 -5.70 12.83
C GLN A 48 -5.86 -6.79 13.22
N GLU A 49 -7.00 -6.44 13.79
CA GLU A 49 -7.95 -7.38 14.37
C GLU A 49 -9.02 -7.86 13.39
N ASP A 50 -9.79 -8.88 13.81
CA ASP A 50 -10.92 -9.46 13.05
C ASP A 50 -11.95 -8.39 12.60
N GLU A 51 -12.08 -7.32 13.34
CA GLU A 51 -12.97 -6.20 12.99
C GLU A 51 -12.50 -5.37 11.79
N SER A 52 -11.24 -5.49 11.40
CA SER A 52 -10.68 -4.78 10.24
C SER A 52 -11.09 -5.36 8.89
N GLY A 53 -11.57 -6.62 8.87
CA GLY A 53 -11.99 -7.35 7.67
C GLY A 53 -10.88 -8.18 7.02
N LEU A 54 -9.60 -7.85 7.20
CA LEU A 54 -8.46 -8.64 6.74
C LEU A 54 -7.41 -8.81 7.85
N PRO A 55 -7.72 -9.58 8.91
CA PRO A 55 -6.87 -9.74 10.09
C PRO A 55 -5.65 -10.60 9.77
N ILE A 56 -4.56 -9.99 9.37
CA ILE A 56 -3.32 -10.66 8.97
C ILE A 56 -2.36 -10.83 10.15
N TYR A 57 -2.21 -9.82 11.00
CA TYR A 57 -1.16 -9.78 12.01
C TYR A 57 -1.20 -10.95 12.99
N GLU A 58 -2.38 -11.42 13.37
CA GLU A 58 -2.53 -12.58 14.25
C GLU A 58 -2.31 -13.93 13.54
N ARG A 59 -2.13 -13.94 12.22
CA ARG A 59 -1.97 -15.14 11.40
C ARG A 59 -0.51 -15.43 11.03
N VAL A 60 0.36 -14.41 11.09
CA VAL A 60 1.75 -14.53 10.66
C VAL A 60 2.64 -15.02 11.81
N GLU A 61 3.80 -15.59 11.49
CA GLU A 61 4.82 -15.95 12.48
C GLU A 61 5.58 -14.71 12.94
N SER A 62 6.07 -13.92 11.99
CA SER A 62 6.79 -12.68 12.26
C SER A 62 6.60 -11.68 11.11
N LEU A 63 6.82 -10.41 11.41
CA LEU A 63 6.66 -9.34 10.44
C LEU A 63 7.69 -8.25 10.71
N ASP A 64 8.55 -7.97 9.72
CA ASP A 64 9.39 -6.78 9.69
C ASP A 64 8.69 -5.68 8.89
N ASN A 65 9.11 -4.44 9.06
CA ASN A 65 8.59 -3.29 8.32
C ASN A 65 9.71 -2.59 7.55
N CYS A 66 9.37 -2.07 6.38
CA CYS A 66 10.21 -1.15 5.63
C CYS A 66 9.49 0.21 5.50
N ASP A 67 10.18 1.26 5.88
CA ASP A 67 9.76 2.64 5.63
C ASP A 67 10.95 3.47 5.14
N VAL A 68 10.69 4.52 4.37
CA VAL A 68 11.74 5.37 3.81
C VAL A 68 12.41 6.23 4.89
N PHE A 69 11.65 6.67 5.88
CA PHE A 69 12.12 7.54 6.95
C PHE A 69 11.72 7.01 8.33
N ARG A 70 12.54 7.34 9.33
CA ARG A 70 12.18 7.11 10.73
C ARG A 70 10.98 7.94 11.18
N GLU A 71 10.86 9.14 10.64
CA GLU A 71 9.75 10.07 10.88
C GLU A 71 9.07 10.38 9.56
N THR A 72 7.79 10.05 9.46
CA THR A 72 6.93 10.35 8.32
C THR A 72 5.81 11.29 8.77
N VAL A 73 4.99 11.76 7.84
CA VAL A 73 3.79 12.54 8.20
C VAL A 73 2.70 11.70 8.87
N TRP A 74 2.84 10.38 8.84
CA TRP A 74 1.86 9.43 9.40
C TRP A 74 2.33 8.80 10.72
N ALA A 75 3.64 8.62 10.92
CA ALA A 75 4.16 7.88 12.06
C ALA A 75 5.60 8.25 12.42
N THR A 76 5.98 8.00 13.68
CA THR A 76 7.36 7.96 14.14
C THR A 76 7.72 6.53 14.49
N HIS A 77 8.71 5.96 13.80
CA HIS A 77 9.11 4.57 13.94
C HIS A 77 10.27 4.40 14.92
N LYS A 78 10.17 3.39 15.78
CA LYS A 78 11.27 2.87 16.59
C LYS A 78 12.11 1.88 15.78
N ASN A 79 13.20 1.34 16.32
CA ASN A 79 13.96 0.27 15.67
C ASN A 79 13.17 -1.06 15.65
N SER A 80 12.31 -1.27 16.67
CA SER A 80 11.42 -2.43 16.76
C SER A 80 10.08 -2.11 16.11
N TYR A 81 9.52 -3.06 15.38
CA TYR A 81 8.23 -2.99 14.72
C TYR A 81 7.18 -3.76 15.52
N ALA A 82 6.40 -3.04 16.33
CA ALA A 82 5.29 -3.60 17.08
C ALA A 82 4.00 -3.54 16.24
N PHE A 83 3.67 -4.63 15.56
CA PHE A 83 2.48 -4.75 14.70
C PHE A 83 1.29 -5.41 15.41
N SER A 84 1.53 -6.14 16.48
CA SER A 84 0.51 -6.80 17.30
C SER A 84 0.92 -6.79 18.78
N GLU A 85 -0.05 -6.78 19.68
CA GLU A 85 0.18 -6.94 21.13
C GLU A 85 0.50 -8.38 21.52
N HIS A 86 0.15 -9.36 20.67
CA HIS A 86 0.27 -10.78 20.92
C HIS A 86 1.43 -11.46 20.20
N ARG A 87 2.23 -10.69 19.45
CA ARG A 87 3.36 -11.17 18.65
C ARG A 87 4.65 -10.48 19.04
N ALA A 88 5.75 -11.20 18.91
CA ALA A 88 7.07 -10.60 19.07
C ALA A 88 7.26 -9.48 18.04
N ALA A 89 7.82 -8.36 18.48
CA ALA A 89 8.10 -7.24 17.59
C ALA A 89 9.15 -7.65 16.55
N GLY A 90 8.90 -7.26 15.31
CA GLY A 90 9.88 -7.31 14.22
C GLY A 90 10.83 -6.13 14.23
N LYS A 91 11.49 -5.89 13.10
CA LYS A 91 12.43 -4.79 12.89
C LYS A 91 11.81 -3.74 11.96
N ASN A 92 12.13 -2.46 12.19
CA ASN A 92 11.96 -1.42 11.21
C ASN A 92 13.26 -1.26 10.40
N ILE A 93 13.16 -1.41 9.08
CA ILE A 93 14.25 -1.28 8.12
C ILE A 93 14.00 0.02 7.36
N PHE A 94 14.96 0.95 7.41
CA PHE A 94 14.80 2.26 6.80
C PHE A 94 15.49 2.29 5.43
N CYS A 95 14.70 2.04 4.39
CA CYS A 95 15.13 2.12 2.99
C CYS A 95 13.94 2.43 2.08
N ASP A 96 14.22 2.85 0.86
CA ASP A 96 13.20 3.12 -0.14
C ASP A 96 12.51 1.83 -0.58
N ALA A 97 11.18 1.82 -0.64
CA ALA A 97 10.38 0.66 -1.03
C ALA A 97 10.65 0.21 -2.48
N SER A 98 11.15 1.11 -3.34
CA SER A 98 11.58 0.79 -4.71
C SER A 98 13.05 0.36 -4.81
N ALA A 99 13.79 0.31 -3.67
CA ALA A 99 15.21 -0.04 -3.61
C ALA A 99 15.55 -0.66 -2.24
N LEU A 100 15.09 -1.89 -2.01
CA LEU A 100 15.24 -2.63 -0.74
C LEU A 100 16.67 -3.17 -0.55
N SER A 101 17.68 -2.32 -0.75
CA SER A 101 19.10 -2.69 -0.78
C SER A 101 19.63 -3.30 0.51
N LEU A 102 18.99 -3.04 1.65
CA LEU A 102 19.36 -3.59 2.96
C LEU A 102 18.77 -4.99 3.20
N ILE A 103 17.94 -5.49 2.29
CA ILE A 103 17.25 -6.77 2.42
C ILE A 103 17.80 -7.73 1.37
N PRO A 104 18.37 -8.89 1.78
CA PRO A 104 18.81 -9.91 0.84
C PRO A 104 17.67 -10.51 0.02
N ASP A 105 18.00 -11.12 -1.11
CA ASP A 105 17.04 -11.88 -1.92
C ASP A 105 16.40 -13.00 -1.10
N GLN A 106 15.13 -13.29 -1.41
CA GLN A 106 14.35 -14.40 -0.85
C GLN A 106 14.37 -14.47 0.70
N SER A 107 14.34 -13.32 1.35
CA SER A 107 14.35 -13.21 2.82
C SER A 107 12.99 -13.52 3.45
N TYR A 108 11.89 -13.22 2.75
CA TYR A 108 10.54 -13.31 3.29
C TYR A 108 9.66 -14.27 2.50
N ASP A 109 8.61 -14.79 3.14
CA ASP A 109 7.62 -15.64 2.49
C ASP A 109 6.53 -14.82 1.76
N PHE A 110 6.30 -13.57 2.22
CA PHE A 110 5.30 -12.67 1.63
C PHE A 110 5.64 -11.20 1.91
N VAL A 111 5.01 -10.34 1.12
CA VAL A 111 5.01 -8.87 1.31
C VAL A 111 3.58 -8.39 1.56
N LEU A 112 3.43 -7.46 2.51
CA LEU A 112 2.22 -6.67 2.75
C LEU A 112 2.46 -5.23 2.31
N SER A 113 1.47 -4.61 1.69
CA SER A 113 1.49 -3.17 1.42
C SER A 113 0.06 -2.63 1.43
N CYS A 114 -0.17 -1.57 2.18
CA CYS A 114 -1.48 -0.95 2.29
C CYS A 114 -1.36 0.56 2.09
N HIS A 115 -1.99 1.06 1.03
CA HIS A 115 -1.98 2.48 0.67
C HIS A 115 -0.55 3.07 0.67
N ASN A 116 0.32 2.44 -0.12
CA ASN A 116 1.71 2.85 -0.26
C ASN A 116 2.17 2.92 -1.72
N LEU A 117 1.76 1.96 -2.57
CA LEU A 117 2.23 1.88 -3.95
C LEU A 117 1.83 3.11 -4.80
N GLU A 118 0.73 3.76 -4.49
CA GLU A 118 0.27 5.00 -5.13
C GLU A 118 1.20 6.19 -4.89
N HIS A 119 1.96 6.16 -3.81
CA HIS A 119 2.95 7.18 -3.44
C HIS A 119 4.31 6.99 -4.13
N LEU A 120 4.55 5.85 -4.77
CA LEU A 120 5.83 5.56 -5.41
C LEU A 120 5.82 6.04 -6.87
N ALA A 121 6.82 6.83 -7.24
CA ALA A 121 6.97 7.32 -8.61
C ALA A 121 7.23 6.19 -9.62
N ASN A 122 7.78 5.05 -9.14
CA ASN A 122 8.07 3.89 -9.98
C ASN A 122 7.49 2.60 -9.38
N PRO A 123 6.18 2.35 -9.54
CA PRO A 123 5.52 1.20 -8.94
C PRO A 123 6.01 -0.14 -9.49
N VAL A 124 6.44 -0.18 -10.75
CA VAL A 124 6.99 -1.41 -11.37
C VAL A 124 8.34 -1.78 -10.74
N LYS A 125 9.20 -0.79 -10.50
CA LYS A 125 10.48 -0.99 -9.82
C LYS A 125 10.27 -1.50 -8.39
N ALA A 126 9.32 -0.93 -7.65
CA ALA A 126 8.95 -1.39 -6.33
C ALA A 126 8.47 -2.84 -6.34
N LEU A 127 7.54 -3.21 -7.23
CA LEU A 127 7.04 -4.57 -7.36
C LEU A 127 8.14 -5.59 -7.70
N LYS A 128 9.16 -5.19 -8.48
CA LYS A 128 10.33 -6.04 -8.77
C LYS A 128 11.21 -6.24 -7.54
N GLU A 129 11.44 -5.19 -6.74
CA GLU A 129 12.16 -5.30 -5.48
C GLU A 129 11.41 -6.16 -4.46
N TRP A 130 10.09 -5.99 -4.36
CA TRP A 130 9.25 -6.81 -3.49
C TRP A 130 9.30 -8.29 -3.93
N LYS A 131 9.30 -8.57 -5.24
CA LYS A 131 9.52 -9.92 -5.76
C LYS A 131 10.90 -10.45 -5.38
N ARG A 132 11.96 -9.65 -5.54
CA ARG A 132 13.35 -10.06 -5.23
C ARG A 132 13.52 -10.51 -3.78
N VAL A 133 12.98 -9.74 -2.84
CA VAL A 133 13.10 -10.04 -1.40
C VAL A 133 12.17 -11.17 -0.94
N THR A 134 11.20 -11.56 -1.77
CA THR A 134 10.24 -12.62 -1.47
C THR A 134 10.73 -13.95 -2.04
N ARG A 135 10.55 -15.04 -1.28
CA ARG A 135 10.84 -16.40 -1.74
C ARG A 135 10.02 -16.78 -2.95
N THR A 136 10.51 -17.71 -3.76
CA THR A 136 9.80 -18.22 -4.94
C THR A 136 8.39 -18.69 -4.58
N ASN A 137 7.39 -18.26 -5.36
CA ASN A 137 5.96 -18.50 -5.11
C ASN A 137 5.43 -17.85 -3.81
N GLY A 138 6.15 -16.89 -3.24
CA GLY A 138 5.70 -16.15 -2.07
C GLY A 138 4.53 -15.21 -2.35
N GLY A 139 3.88 -14.75 -1.29
CA GLY A 139 2.66 -13.95 -1.36
C GLY A 139 2.90 -12.46 -1.54
N LEU A 140 1.95 -11.78 -2.18
CA LEU A 140 1.78 -10.34 -2.13
C LEU A 140 0.34 -10.02 -1.73
N ILE A 141 0.18 -9.36 -0.60
CA ILE A 141 -1.11 -8.81 -0.16
C ILE A 141 -1.02 -7.30 -0.31
N LEU A 142 -1.66 -6.79 -1.36
CA LEU A 142 -1.64 -5.39 -1.74
C LEU A 142 -3.02 -4.78 -1.55
N VAL A 143 -3.08 -3.65 -0.85
CA VAL A 143 -4.29 -2.84 -0.73
C VAL A 143 -4.03 -1.47 -1.32
N LEU A 144 -4.84 -1.09 -2.30
CA LEU A 144 -4.75 0.20 -3.00
C LEU A 144 -6.00 1.04 -2.78
N PRO A 145 -5.90 2.38 -2.83
CA PRO A 145 -7.07 3.24 -2.82
C PRO A 145 -7.80 3.18 -4.16
N HIS A 146 -9.10 2.90 -4.13
CA HIS A 146 -9.95 3.01 -5.32
C HIS A 146 -10.27 4.49 -5.57
N TYR A 147 -9.80 5.04 -6.70
CA TYR A 147 -9.83 6.47 -6.99
C TYR A 147 -11.21 7.12 -6.80
N ARG A 148 -12.31 6.47 -7.24
CA ARG A 148 -13.68 7.03 -7.15
C ARG A 148 -14.14 7.33 -5.73
N ARG A 149 -13.43 6.86 -4.72
CA ARG A 149 -13.81 6.97 -3.31
C ARG A 149 -12.77 7.72 -2.47
N THR A 150 -11.82 8.37 -3.14
CA THR A 150 -10.76 9.17 -2.54
C THR A 150 -10.76 10.59 -3.09
N PHE A 151 -9.89 11.42 -2.58
CA PHE A 151 -9.63 12.77 -3.09
C PHE A 151 -9.13 12.81 -4.54
N ASP A 152 -8.72 11.64 -5.11
CA ASP A 152 -8.30 11.51 -6.50
C ASP A 152 -9.45 11.26 -7.48
N HIS A 153 -10.72 11.28 -7.04
CA HIS A 153 -11.86 10.85 -7.84
C HIS A 153 -12.08 11.63 -9.15
N ARG A 154 -11.46 12.80 -9.28
CA ARG A 154 -11.48 13.62 -10.50
C ARG A 154 -10.38 13.27 -11.48
N ARG A 155 -9.33 12.58 -11.03
CA ARG A 155 -8.23 12.09 -11.87
C ARG A 155 -8.65 10.80 -12.57
N ARG A 156 -8.07 10.54 -13.75
CA ARG A 156 -8.26 9.26 -14.43
C ARG A 156 -7.33 8.19 -13.85
N PRO A 157 -7.75 6.92 -13.79
CA PRO A 157 -6.82 5.84 -13.46
C PRO A 157 -5.60 5.88 -14.38
N THR A 158 -4.43 5.81 -13.80
CA THR A 158 -3.16 5.86 -14.53
C THR A 158 -3.05 4.64 -15.45
N SER A 159 -2.67 4.85 -16.70
CA SER A 159 -2.50 3.73 -17.63
C SER A 159 -1.29 2.89 -17.23
N VAL A 160 -1.39 1.57 -17.38
CA VAL A 160 -0.25 0.67 -17.12
C VAL A 160 0.91 0.96 -18.08
N LYS A 161 0.61 1.43 -19.29
CA LYS A 161 1.64 1.88 -20.23
C LYS A 161 2.50 2.99 -19.61
N HIS A 162 1.89 3.99 -18.98
CA HIS A 162 2.60 5.07 -18.31
C HIS A 162 3.48 4.56 -17.15
N MET A 163 2.96 3.69 -16.29
CA MET A 163 3.74 3.09 -15.20
C MET A 163 4.94 2.26 -15.72
N MET A 164 4.81 1.64 -16.90
CA MET A 164 5.93 0.95 -17.56
C MET A 164 6.94 1.94 -18.13
N GLU A 165 6.50 3.07 -18.69
CA GLU A 165 7.36 4.16 -19.17
C GLU A 165 8.16 4.77 -18.01
N ASP A 166 7.55 4.94 -16.83
CA ASP A 166 8.24 5.38 -15.60
C ASP A 166 9.34 4.39 -15.19
N TYR A 167 9.06 3.10 -15.34
CA TYR A 167 10.06 2.08 -15.08
C TYR A 167 11.23 2.13 -16.07
N GLU A 168 10.95 2.22 -17.36
CA GLU A 168 11.96 2.30 -18.42
C GLU A 168 12.83 3.55 -18.32
N SER A 169 12.22 4.67 -17.87
CA SER A 169 12.90 5.94 -17.64
C SER A 169 13.61 6.01 -16.27
N ASN A 170 13.52 4.95 -15.46
CA ASN A 170 13.98 4.92 -14.07
C ASN A 170 13.51 6.14 -13.27
N MET A 171 12.21 6.46 -13.39
CA MET A 171 11.58 7.60 -12.71
C MET A 171 11.87 7.58 -11.21
N GLY A 172 12.21 8.72 -10.65
CA GLY A 172 12.54 8.91 -9.23
C GLY A 172 11.47 9.70 -8.49
N GLU A 173 11.58 9.75 -7.20
CA GLU A 173 10.61 10.42 -6.30
C GLU A 173 10.69 11.97 -6.35
N ASP A 174 11.64 12.50 -7.07
CA ASP A 174 11.75 13.92 -7.44
C ASP A 174 10.93 14.27 -8.68
N ASP A 175 10.27 13.28 -9.30
CA ASP A 175 9.36 13.54 -10.42
C ASP A 175 8.18 14.43 -10.00
N LEU A 176 7.97 15.49 -10.75
CA LEU A 176 6.86 16.42 -10.60
C LEU A 176 5.96 16.47 -11.85
N SER A 177 6.08 15.51 -12.75
CA SER A 177 5.27 15.47 -13.98
C SER A 177 3.76 15.43 -13.70
N HIS A 178 3.36 14.76 -12.64
CA HIS A 178 1.97 14.68 -12.17
C HIS A 178 1.51 15.90 -11.36
N PHE A 179 2.44 16.77 -10.95
CA PHE A 179 2.13 17.89 -10.06
C PHE A 179 1.03 18.84 -10.57
N PRO A 180 1.00 19.25 -11.85
CA PRO A 180 -0.08 20.13 -12.36
C PRO A 180 -1.46 19.46 -12.25
N GLU A 181 -1.58 18.20 -12.66
CA GLU A 181 -2.81 17.42 -12.60
C GLU A 181 -3.31 17.27 -11.15
N ILE A 182 -2.39 16.93 -10.24
CA ILE A 182 -2.68 16.77 -8.82
C ILE A 182 -3.21 18.08 -8.23
N LEU A 183 -2.56 19.20 -8.49
CA LEU A 183 -3.02 20.50 -7.98
C LEU A 183 -4.38 20.92 -8.53
N GLU A 184 -4.70 20.56 -9.77
CA GLU A 184 -5.97 20.91 -10.39
C GLU A 184 -7.11 20.02 -9.90
N LEU A 185 -6.90 18.71 -9.85
CA LEU A 185 -7.97 17.72 -9.71
C LEU A 185 -8.13 17.15 -8.30
N HIS A 186 -7.18 17.34 -7.39
CA HIS A 186 -7.29 16.86 -6.00
C HIS A 186 -8.45 17.53 -5.27
N ASP A 187 -9.30 16.73 -4.65
CA ASP A 187 -10.44 17.23 -3.86
C ASP A 187 -10.07 17.45 -2.39
N LEU A 188 -9.69 18.67 -2.06
CA LEU A 188 -9.32 19.06 -0.70
C LEU A 188 -10.44 18.85 0.34
N SER A 189 -11.70 18.79 -0.08
CA SER A 189 -12.80 18.52 0.84
C SER A 189 -12.80 17.08 1.36
N MET A 190 -12.10 16.19 0.67
CA MET A 190 -11.91 14.78 1.05
C MET A 190 -10.55 14.51 1.72
N ASP A 191 -9.65 15.51 1.78
CA ASP A 191 -8.31 15.42 2.39
C ASP A 191 -8.12 16.59 3.37
N LEU A 192 -8.89 16.61 4.45
CA LEU A 192 -8.81 17.67 5.45
C LEU A 192 -7.39 17.92 6.01
N PRO A 193 -6.54 16.90 6.22
CA PRO A 193 -5.16 17.10 6.65
C PRO A 193 -4.29 17.87 5.64
N ALA A 194 -4.68 17.95 4.37
CA ALA A 194 -3.96 18.74 3.36
C ALA A 194 -4.05 20.26 3.60
N GLY A 195 -5.04 20.71 4.37
CA GLY A 195 -5.24 22.10 4.68
C GLY A 195 -5.75 22.93 3.49
N SER A 196 -5.28 24.17 3.40
CA SER A 196 -5.60 25.06 2.28
C SER A 196 -4.89 24.64 0.98
N ARG A 197 -5.37 25.16 -0.17
CA ARG A 197 -4.71 24.93 -1.46
C ARG A 197 -3.22 25.33 -1.47
N LYS A 198 -2.86 26.35 -0.71
CA LYS A 198 -1.47 26.80 -0.58
C LYS A 198 -0.64 25.76 0.19
N GLU A 199 -1.12 25.30 1.34
CA GLU A 199 -0.45 24.28 2.16
C GLU A 199 -0.33 22.95 1.42
N PHE A 200 -1.39 22.54 0.73
CA PHE A 200 -1.38 21.36 -0.15
C PHE A 200 -0.30 21.47 -1.24
N ARG A 201 -0.23 22.62 -1.93
CA ARG A 201 0.80 22.85 -2.94
C ARG A 201 2.21 22.77 -2.37
N GLU A 202 2.45 23.39 -1.21
CA GLU A 202 3.75 23.37 -0.54
C GLU A 202 4.13 21.96 -0.07
N ARG A 203 3.17 21.19 0.45
CA ARG A 203 3.33 19.79 0.83
C ARG A 203 3.71 18.94 -0.39
N THR A 204 2.99 19.07 -1.49
CA THR A 204 3.21 18.27 -2.71
C THR A 204 4.57 18.56 -3.34
N LEU A 205 5.03 19.82 -3.36
CA LEU A 205 6.36 20.18 -3.85
C LEU A 205 7.51 19.58 -3.03
N LYS A 206 7.25 19.18 -1.78
CA LYS A 206 8.24 18.54 -0.90
C LYS A 206 8.19 17.01 -0.95
N ASN A 207 7.64 16.42 -2.02
CA ASN A 207 7.42 14.98 -2.13
C ASN A 207 8.66 14.14 -1.82
N LEU A 208 9.83 14.54 -2.31
CA LEU A 208 11.08 13.83 -2.04
C LEU A 208 11.35 13.62 -0.54
N SER A 209 10.89 14.54 0.31
CA SER A 209 11.11 14.49 1.76
C SER A 209 9.92 14.00 2.57
N ASN A 210 8.71 13.96 2.02
CA ASN A 210 7.50 13.59 2.76
C ASN A 210 6.68 12.45 2.14
N ARG A 211 6.94 12.10 0.88
CA ARG A 211 6.27 11.00 0.14
C ARG A 211 4.74 11.08 0.15
N CYS A 212 4.16 12.29 0.19
CA CYS A 212 2.72 12.49 0.31
C CYS A 212 1.96 12.51 -1.03
N MET A 213 2.65 12.61 -2.16
CA MET A 213 2.03 12.72 -3.47
C MET A 213 1.53 11.35 -3.94
N HIS A 214 0.30 11.29 -4.44
CA HIS A 214 -0.15 10.14 -5.21
C HIS A 214 0.32 10.31 -6.66
N HIS A 215 1.42 9.68 -7.02
CA HIS A 215 1.89 9.64 -8.39
C HIS A 215 0.89 8.95 -9.29
N HIS A 216 0.39 7.81 -8.86
CA HIS A 216 -0.51 6.96 -9.63
C HIS A 216 -1.89 6.82 -9.00
N VAL A 217 -2.89 6.65 -9.86
CA VAL A 217 -4.30 6.52 -9.48
C VAL A 217 -4.81 5.15 -9.91
N PHE A 218 -5.43 4.41 -8.97
CA PHE A 218 -5.79 3.02 -9.16
C PHE A 218 -7.29 2.77 -9.22
N ASP A 219 -7.64 1.78 -10.05
CA ASP A 219 -8.91 1.05 -10.04
C ASP A 219 -8.62 -0.46 -10.11
N GLU A 220 -9.65 -1.30 -10.12
CA GLU A 220 -9.49 -2.77 -10.20
C GLU A 220 -8.80 -3.20 -11.51
N ARG A 221 -9.08 -2.51 -12.60
CA ARG A 221 -8.61 -2.90 -13.92
C ARG A 221 -7.11 -2.64 -14.07
N ASN A 222 -6.68 -1.39 -13.81
CA ASN A 222 -5.26 -1.06 -13.98
C ASN A 222 -4.39 -1.75 -12.91
N SER A 223 -4.91 -1.98 -11.69
CA SER A 223 -4.22 -2.74 -10.65
C SER A 223 -3.94 -4.19 -11.08
N ARG A 224 -4.94 -4.88 -11.63
CA ARG A 224 -4.77 -6.25 -12.16
C ARG A 224 -3.79 -6.28 -13.33
N GLU A 225 -3.93 -5.35 -14.27
CA GLU A 225 -3.06 -5.28 -15.43
C GLU A 225 -1.61 -5.00 -15.03
N LEU A 226 -1.37 -4.08 -14.08
CA LEU A 226 -0.03 -3.78 -13.55
C LEU A 226 0.62 -5.03 -12.95
N LEU A 227 -0.07 -5.72 -12.05
CA LEU A 227 0.46 -6.94 -11.43
C LEU A 227 0.78 -8.03 -12.46
N SER A 228 -0.12 -8.23 -13.44
CA SER A 228 0.11 -9.19 -14.54
C SER A 228 1.35 -8.82 -15.35
N ARG A 229 1.53 -7.54 -15.71
CA ARG A 229 2.72 -7.06 -16.44
C ARG A 229 4.00 -7.18 -15.63
N ALA A 230 3.91 -7.06 -14.30
CA ALA A 230 5.04 -7.27 -13.39
C ALA A 230 5.36 -8.77 -13.14
N GLY A 231 4.66 -9.70 -13.79
CA GLY A 231 4.86 -11.15 -13.60
C GLY A 231 4.34 -11.64 -12.23
N ILE A 232 3.23 -11.07 -11.77
CA ILE A 232 2.59 -11.40 -10.50
C ILE A 232 1.20 -11.96 -10.79
N GLU A 233 0.92 -13.18 -10.29
CA GLU A 233 -0.38 -13.83 -10.43
C GLU A 233 -1.37 -13.27 -9.43
N VAL A 234 -2.51 -12.79 -9.90
CA VAL A 234 -3.60 -12.29 -9.06
C VAL A 234 -4.57 -13.43 -8.75
N LEU A 235 -4.63 -13.84 -7.49
CA LEU A 235 -5.47 -14.95 -7.01
C LEU A 235 -6.88 -14.49 -6.63
N ALA A 236 -7.00 -13.30 -6.05
CA ALA A 236 -8.28 -12.70 -5.71
C ALA A 236 -8.21 -11.18 -5.76
N VAL A 237 -9.32 -10.54 -6.15
CA VAL A 237 -9.51 -9.10 -6.01
C VAL A 237 -10.88 -8.85 -5.42
N GLU A 238 -10.93 -7.93 -4.46
CA GLU A 238 -12.17 -7.52 -3.80
C GLU A 238 -12.13 -6.03 -3.52
N CYS A 239 -13.20 -5.32 -3.91
CA CYS A 239 -13.37 -3.92 -3.52
C CYS A 239 -14.22 -3.82 -2.27
N ALA A 240 -13.76 -3.06 -1.31
CA ALA A 240 -14.47 -2.83 -0.07
C ALA A 240 -14.48 -1.37 0.36
N ASP A 241 -15.52 -0.99 1.10
CA ASP A 241 -15.64 0.35 1.66
C ASP A 241 -14.53 0.59 2.69
N PRO A 242 -14.09 1.83 2.90
CA PRO A 242 -14.59 3.00 2.20
C PRO A 242 -13.98 3.19 0.81
N CYS A 243 -12.76 2.71 0.55
CA CYS A 243 -12.03 2.99 -0.69
C CYS A 243 -10.97 1.92 -1.02
N HIS A 244 -11.12 0.68 -0.56
CA HIS A 244 -10.05 -0.30 -0.69
C HIS A 244 -10.24 -1.23 -1.89
N ILE A 245 -9.14 -1.49 -2.60
CA ILE A 245 -8.97 -2.59 -3.56
C ILE A 245 -8.01 -3.58 -2.92
N PHE A 246 -8.50 -4.73 -2.50
CA PHE A 246 -7.69 -5.83 -1.99
C PHE A 246 -7.24 -6.71 -3.14
N LEU A 247 -5.94 -6.89 -3.29
CA LEU A 247 -5.33 -7.77 -4.29
C LEU A 247 -4.50 -8.82 -3.56
N ILE A 248 -4.97 -10.06 -3.59
CA ILE A 248 -4.24 -11.20 -3.08
C ILE A 248 -3.53 -11.86 -4.25
N SER A 249 -2.22 -11.96 -4.17
CA SER A 249 -1.39 -12.28 -5.33
C SER A 249 -0.21 -13.15 -4.94
N ARG A 250 0.44 -13.76 -5.93
CA ARG A 250 1.62 -14.59 -5.76
C ARG A 250 2.68 -14.20 -6.78
N PHE A 251 3.92 -14.07 -6.33
CA PHE A 251 5.06 -13.87 -7.21
C PHE A 251 5.33 -15.16 -8.00
N LEU A 252 5.35 -15.05 -9.33
CA LEU A 252 5.74 -16.17 -10.19
C LEU A 252 7.28 -16.35 -10.20
N PRO A 253 7.80 -17.54 -10.47
CA PRO A 253 9.24 -17.83 -10.56
C PRO A 253 9.99 -16.90 -11.50
#